data_30a480725baefe4ac0f8720c3c66ab0d
#
_entry.id   30a480725baefe4ac0f8720c3c66ab0d
#
_cell.length_a   1.000
_cell.length_b   1.000
_cell.length_c   1.000
_cell.angle_alpha   90.00
_cell.angle_beta   90.00
_cell.angle_gamma   90.00
#
_symmetry.space_group_name_H-M   'P 1'
#
loop_
_entity.id
_entity.type
_entity.pdbx_description
1 polymer ?
#
loop_
_entity_poly.entity_id
_entity_poly.type
_entity_poly.pdbx_seq_one_letter_code
_entity_poly.pdbx_strand_id
1 'polypeptide(L)'
;MSNSVNTNYGALVALQSLNRTNADLASVQKRVTTGYRVNDAIDDGAAFAVAQGIRSNIGSLNAVNQQLNIARGTNGVALEAATSISNTLIKMREVTTKLADANLSSDQRRQYNADLSRLVGEVGNFIVNATFNGSNLLQSAAAPIQVIANVAGTQFTLTSQDLSASLLGGGTNLLTVAFANAVAAGAALSANGSQATAESIVSTFLNNLGGDSRRLVNQVNFNAALLKASEEALGFIVDADLAKESSRLQSLQIRQQLGTQTLGIANQSPQTLLGLFR
;
A
#
# COMPACT_ATOMS: atom_id res chain seq x y z
N MET A 1 -45.85 -52.89 6.13
CA MET A 1 -46.08 -53.51 7.44
C MET A 1 -45.96 -52.39 8.48
N SER A 2 -47.11 -51.82 8.86
CA SER A 2 -47.22 -50.63 9.72
C SER A 2 -47.33 -50.93 11.20
N ASN A 3 -47.41 -52.20 11.60
CA ASN A 3 -47.70 -52.59 13.00
C ASN A 3 -46.65 -53.54 13.58
N SER A 4 -45.36 -53.37 13.20
CA SER A 4 -44.31 -54.14 13.84
C SER A 4 -43.89 -53.56 15.19
N VAL A 5 -43.94 -54.36 16.24
CA VAL A 5 -43.50 -53.96 17.58
C VAL A 5 -41.95 -53.96 17.68
N ASN A 6 -41.28 -54.75 16.88
CA ASN A 6 -39.81 -54.86 16.87
C ASN A 6 -39.11 -53.76 15.98
N THR A 7 -39.80 -53.20 15.00
CA THR A 7 -39.24 -52.16 14.09
C THR A 7 -40.25 -51.04 13.99
N ASN A 8 -39.97 -49.91 14.65
CA ASN A 8 -40.80 -48.72 14.57
C ASN A 8 -40.33 -47.86 13.40
N TYR A 9 -40.92 -48.05 12.21
CA TYR A 9 -40.58 -47.32 10.99
C TYR A 9 -40.86 -45.81 11.11
N GLY A 10 -41.93 -45.44 11.84
CA GLY A 10 -42.28 -44.05 12.10
C GLY A 10 -41.23 -43.33 12.97
N ALA A 11 -40.69 -44.02 13.99
CA ALA A 11 -39.60 -43.45 14.80
C ALA A 11 -38.29 -43.34 13.99
N LEU A 12 -37.97 -44.29 13.11
CA LEU A 12 -36.79 -44.20 12.26
C LEU A 12 -36.84 -43.00 11.29
N VAL A 13 -37.99 -42.76 10.66
CA VAL A 13 -38.20 -41.57 9.75
C VAL A 13 -38.14 -40.28 10.56
N ALA A 14 -38.75 -40.24 11.76
CA ALA A 14 -38.67 -39.07 12.61
C ALA A 14 -37.23 -38.79 13.07
N LEU A 15 -36.48 -39.82 13.45
CA LEU A 15 -35.07 -39.71 13.85
C LEU A 15 -34.21 -39.21 12.67
N GLN A 16 -34.41 -39.75 11.47
CA GLN A 16 -33.68 -39.29 10.27
C GLN A 16 -33.98 -37.79 9.96
N SER A 17 -35.25 -37.37 10.07
CA SER A 17 -35.64 -35.98 9.90
C SER A 17 -35.04 -35.05 10.98
N LEU A 18 -35.01 -35.49 12.26
CA LEU A 18 -34.40 -34.76 13.37
C LEU A 18 -32.87 -34.64 13.18
N ASN A 19 -32.21 -35.70 12.76
CA ASN A 19 -30.76 -35.67 12.51
C ASN A 19 -30.42 -34.71 11.37
N ARG A 20 -31.23 -34.66 10.31
CA ARG A 20 -31.05 -33.68 9.21
C ARG A 20 -31.28 -32.25 9.71
N THR A 21 -32.33 -32.02 10.52
CA THR A 21 -32.60 -30.70 11.11
C THR A 21 -31.46 -30.27 12.03
N ASN A 22 -30.88 -31.16 12.81
CA ASN A 22 -29.72 -30.83 13.65
C ASN A 22 -28.47 -30.49 12.84
N ALA A 23 -28.20 -31.21 11.75
CA ALA A 23 -27.09 -30.89 10.85
C ALA A 23 -27.27 -29.51 10.16
N ASP A 24 -28.48 -29.22 9.68
CA ASP A 24 -28.83 -27.93 9.09
C ASP A 24 -28.69 -26.80 10.14
N LEU A 25 -29.14 -27.04 11.38
CA LEU A 25 -29.05 -26.08 12.47
C LEU A 25 -27.60 -25.77 12.83
N ALA A 26 -26.74 -26.76 12.91
CA ALA A 26 -25.30 -26.58 13.17
C ALA A 26 -24.63 -25.75 12.04
N SER A 27 -24.98 -26.01 10.77
CA SER A 27 -24.49 -25.25 9.63
C SER A 27 -24.92 -23.77 9.67
N VAL A 28 -26.21 -23.52 9.93
CA VAL A 28 -26.73 -22.15 10.04
C VAL A 28 -26.18 -21.41 11.26
N GLN A 29 -26.01 -22.08 12.39
CA GLN A 29 -25.32 -21.50 13.57
C GLN A 29 -23.90 -21.06 13.25
N LYS A 30 -23.13 -21.90 12.53
CA LYS A 30 -21.78 -21.58 12.07
C LYS A 30 -21.77 -20.31 11.22
N ARG A 31 -22.69 -20.21 10.25
CA ARG A 31 -22.82 -19.03 9.37
C ARG A 31 -23.21 -17.75 10.12
N VAL A 32 -24.14 -17.84 11.05
CA VAL A 32 -24.52 -16.70 11.90
C VAL A 32 -23.39 -16.25 12.81
N THR A 33 -22.63 -17.20 13.38
CA THR A 33 -21.53 -16.88 14.27
C THR A 33 -20.32 -16.30 13.54
N THR A 34 -19.99 -16.84 12.36
CA THR A 34 -18.81 -16.39 11.57
C THR A 34 -19.11 -15.19 10.66
N GLY A 35 -20.38 -14.97 10.32
CA GLY A 35 -20.78 -14.01 9.29
C GLY A 35 -20.54 -14.49 7.87
N TYR A 36 -19.99 -15.70 7.67
CA TYR A 36 -19.63 -16.23 6.35
C TYR A 36 -20.58 -17.35 5.91
N ARG A 37 -20.99 -17.30 4.65
CA ARG A 37 -21.68 -18.38 3.94
C ARG A 37 -20.69 -19.50 3.58
N VAL A 38 -19.46 -19.13 3.19
CA VAL A 38 -18.36 -20.03 2.85
C VAL A 38 -17.18 -19.74 3.77
N ASN A 39 -17.05 -20.52 4.81
CA ASN A 39 -15.97 -20.36 5.80
C ASN A 39 -14.77 -21.28 5.52
N ASP A 40 -15.01 -22.47 4.98
CA ASP A 40 -13.99 -23.47 4.64
C ASP A 40 -14.32 -24.22 3.34
N ALA A 41 -13.39 -25.08 2.93
CA ALA A 41 -13.53 -25.85 1.70
C ALA A 41 -14.65 -26.92 1.76
N ILE A 42 -15.15 -27.28 2.96
CA ILE A 42 -16.23 -28.25 3.15
C ILE A 42 -17.57 -27.59 2.80
N ASP A 43 -17.72 -26.27 3.08
CA ASP A 43 -18.95 -25.53 2.78
C ASP A 43 -19.14 -25.38 1.25
N ASP A 44 -18.09 -24.96 0.53
CA ASP A 44 -18.02 -24.85 -0.93
C ASP A 44 -16.56 -24.74 -1.38
N GLY A 45 -16.00 -25.85 -1.88
CA GLY A 45 -14.59 -25.92 -2.26
C GLY A 45 -14.21 -24.99 -3.40
N ALA A 46 -15.11 -24.78 -4.39
CA ALA A 46 -14.84 -23.90 -5.53
C ALA A 46 -14.84 -22.42 -5.10
N ALA A 47 -15.88 -22.00 -4.39
CA ALA A 47 -15.97 -20.62 -3.87
C ALA A 47 -14.84 -20.33 -2.89
N PHE A 48 -14.46 -21.27 -2.02
CA PHE A 48 -13.35 -21.12 -1.09
C PHE A 48 -12.01 -20.96 -1.81
N ALA A 49 -11.73 -21.75 -2.86
CA ALA A 49 -10.50 -21.62 -3.65
C ALA A 49 -10.39 -20.23 -4.32
N VAL A 50 -11.48 -19.73 -4.91
CA VAL A 50 -11.54 -18.38 -5.49
C VAL A 50 -11.32 -17.32 -4.41
N ALA A 51 -11.97 -17.46 -3.26
CA ALA A 51 -11.82 -16.53 -2.13
C ALA A 51 -10.37 -16.49 -1.62
N GLN A 52 -9.68 -17.63 -1.55
CA GLN A 52 -8.26 -17.69 -1.18
C GLN A 52 -7.36 -16.98 -2.19
N GLY A 53 -7.65 -17.09 -3.49
CA GLY A 53 -6.96 -16.33 -4.53
C GLY A 53 -7.14 -14.80 -4.35
N ILE A 54 -8.36 -14.35 -4.06
CA ILE A 54 -8.64 -12.94 -3.81
C ILE A 54 -7.95 -12.45 -2.52
N ARG A 55 -7.99 -13.23 -1.43
CA ARG A 55 -7.26 -12.90 -0.18
C ARG A 55 -5.75 -12.78 -0.39
N SER A 56 -5.17 -13.66 -1.21
CA SER A 56 -3.75 -13.57 -1.60
C SER A 56 -3.47 -12.27 -2.36
N ASN A 57 -4.33 -11.87 -3.30
CA ASN A 57 -4.21 -10.62 -4.03
C ASN A 57 -4.34 -9.40 -3.12
N ILE A 58 -5.28 -9.40 -2.16
CA ILE A 58 -5.44 -8.35 -1.14
C ILE A 58 -4.16 -8.23 -0.30
N GLY A 59 -3.61 -9.35 0.18
CA GLY A 59 -2.35 -9.36 0.93
C GLY A 59 -1.18 -8.79 0.12
N SER A 60 -1.08 -9.17 -1.15
CA SER A 60 -0.06 -8.66 -2.08
C SER A 60 -0.21 -7.17 -2.37
N LEU A 61 -1.45 -6.67 -2.59
CA LEU A 61 -1.73 -5.25 -2.80
C LEU A 61 -1.36 -4.41 -1.57
N ASN A 62 -1.64 -4.92 -0.36
CA ASN A 62 -1.24 -4.24 0.87
C ASN A 62 0.29 -4.13 0.99
N ALA A 63 1.03 -5.19 0.68
CA ALA A 63 2.49 -5.18 0.68
C ALA A 63 3.06 -4.20 -0.38
N VAL A 64 2.47 -4.17 -1.59
CA VAL A 64 2.84 -3.21 -2.64
C VAL A 64 2.58 -1.78 -2.19
N ASN A 65 1.42 -1.49 -1.60
CA ASN A 65 1.09 -0.15 -1.10
C ASN A 65 2.05 0.31 0.01
N GLN A 66 2.49 -0.59 0.86
CA GLN A 66 3.49 -0.28 1.89
C GLN A 66 4.83 0.12 1.25
N GLN A 67 5.29 -0.61 0.23
CA GLN A 67 6.52 -0.27 -0.49
C GLN A 67 6.40 1.05 -1.28
N LEU A 68 5.27 1.29 -1.93
CA LEU A 68 4.98 2.56 -2.59
C LEU A 68 5.00 3.76 -1.63
N ASN A 69 4.51 3.58 -0.40
CA ASN A 69 4.56 4.63 0.62
C ASN A 69 5.99 4.90 1.11
N ILE A 70 6.84 3.88 1.24
CA ILE A 70 8.27 4.05 1.53
C ILE A 70 8.95 4.83 0.40
N ALA A 71 8.67 4.45 -0.85
CA ALA A 71 9.20 5.14 -2.03
C ALA A 71 8.74 6.61 -2.10
N ARG A 72 7.49 6.91 -1.73
CA ARG A 72 6.99 8.29 -1.60
C ARG A 72 7.76 9.07 -0.54
N GLY A 73 8.07 8.44 0.59
CA GLY A 73 8.92 9.06 1.63
C GLY A 73 10.30 9.41 1.09
N THR A 74 10.96 8.48 0.40
CA THR A 74 12.29 8.71 -0.19
C THR A 74 12.25 9.83 -1.24
N ASN A 75 11.25 9.80 -2.15
CA ASN A 75 11.08 10.83 -3.16
C ASN A 75 10.73 12.19 -2.53
N GLY A 76 9.95 12.22 -1.46
CA GLY A 76 9.59 13.44 -0.73
C GLY A 76 10.81 14.11 -0.09
N VAL A 77 11.67 13.34 0.56
CA VAL A 77 12.92 13.86 1.14
C VAL A 77 13.85 14.40 0.05
N ALA A 78 13.98 13.69 -1.07
CA ALA A 78 14.78 14.14 -2.21
C ALA A 78 14.23 15.45 -2.83
N LEU A 79 12.91 15.56 -2.96
CA LEU A 79 12.24 16.75 -3.47
C LEU A 79 12.46 17.98 -2.57
N GLU A 80 12.35 17.81 -1.27
CA GLU A 80 12.59 18.87 -0.28
C GLU A 80 14.03 19.34 -0.29
N ALA A 81 14.98 18.38 -0.31
CA ALA A 81 16.41 18.70 -0.40
C ALA A 81 16.74 19.42 -1.72
N ALA A 82 16.23 18.94 -2.86
CA ALA A 82 16.44 19.58 -4.15
C ALA A 82 15.82 20.99 -4.22
N THR A 83 14.68 21.21 -3.56
CA THR A 83 14.06 22.52 -3.42
C THR A 83 14.94 23.46 -2.59
N SER A 84 15.49 22.99 -1.46
CA SER A 84 16.42 23.74 -0.63
C SER A 84 17.72 24.09 -1.38
N ILE A 85 18.24 23.14 -2.19
CA ILE A 85 19.38 23.39 -3.07
C ILE A 85 19.05 24.47 -4.08
N SER A 86 17.89 24.39 -4.74
CA SER A 86 17.44 25.42 -5.70
C SER A 86 17.39 26.81 -5.08
N ASN A 87 16.82 26.93 -3.87
CA ASN A 87 16.76 28.19 -3.12
C ASN A 87 18.16 28.71 -2.75
N THR A 88 19.09 27.81 -2.42
CA THR A 88 20.47 28.20 -2.13
C THR A 88 21.21 28.63 -3.39
N LEU A 89 20.95 28.01 -4.54
CA LEU A 89 21.50 28.45 -5.84
C LEU A 89 21.05 29.88 -6.19
N ILE A 90 19.81 30.27 -5.89
CA ILE A 90 19.32 31.65 -6.08
C ILE A 90 20.16 32.63 -5.25
N LYS A 91 20.41 32.31 -3.96
CA LYS A 91 21.27 33.13 -3.09
C LYS A 91 22.70 33.20 -3.63
N MET A 92 23.24 32.07 -4.11
CA MET A 92 24.55 32.03 -4.72
C MET A 92 24.63 32.93 -5.95
N ARG A 93 23.58 32.95 -6.80
CA ARG A 93 23.49 33.84 -7.94
C ARG A 93 23.54 35.30 -7.55
N GLU A 94 22.84 35.69 -6.47
CA GLU A 94 22.89 37.05 -5.93
C GLU A 94 24.32 37.46 -5.50
N VAL A 95 25.01 36.56 -4.76
CA VAL A 95 26.38 36.79 -4.33
C VAL A 95 27.34 36.85 -5.53
N THR A 96 27.19 35.96 -6.50
CA THR A 96 27.99 35.94 -7.72
C THR A 96 27.77 37.20 -8.55
N THR A 97 26.54 37.71 -8.61
CA THR A 97 26.23 38.99 -9.28
C THR A 97 26.96 40.17 -8.62
N LYS A 98 27.01 40.20 -7.28
CA LYS A 98 27.83 41.19 -6.57
C LYS A 98 29.32 41.05 -6.86
N LEU A 99 29.83 39.80 -6.94
CA LEU A 99 31.23 39.51 -7.29
C LEU A 99 31.60 39.90 -8.74
N ALA A 100 30.61 40.03 -9.62
CA ALA A 100 30.80 40.50 -10.98
C ALA A 100 31.00 42.01 -11.10
N ASP A 101 30.83 42.79 -10.01
CA ASP A 101 31.17 44.19 -9.98
C ASP A 101 32.71 44.38 -10.00
N ALA A 102 33.18 45.15 -11.00
CA ALA A 102 34.58 45.49 -11.16
C ALA A 102 35.13 46.44 -10.10
N ASN A 103 34.25 47.23 -9.42
CA ASN A 103 34.60 48.24 -8.45
C ASN A 103 34.78 47.71 -7.04
N LEU A 104 34.58 46.41 -6.78
CA LEU A 104 34.77 45.78 -5.47
C LEU A 104 36.23 45.90 -5.02
N SER A 105 36.41 46.32 -3.78
CA SER A 105 37.71 46.21 -3.08
C SER A 105 38.09 44.75 -2.89
N SER A 106 39.37 44.48 -2.73
CA SER A 106 39.87 43.13 -2.42
C SER A 106 39.30 42.52 -1.17
N ASP A 107 39.00 43.36 -0.12
CA ASP A 107 38.40 42.93 1.13
C ASP A 107 36.93 42.54 0.98
N GLN A 108 36.15 43.36 0.24
CA GLN A 108 34.78 43.03 -0.08
C GLN A 108 34.66 41.76 -0.91
N ARG A 109 35.54 41.58 -1.90
CA ARG A 109 35.62 40.36 -2.72
C ARG A 109 35.90 39.12 -1.88
N ARG A 110 36.83 39.24 -0.92
CA ARG A 110 37.11 38.13 0.04
C ARG A 110 35.90 37.77 0.88
N GLN A 111 35.13 38.77 1.37
CA GLN A 111 33.91 38.54 2.17
C GLN A 111 32.82 37.82 1.34
N TYR A 112 32.55 38.30 0.13
CA TYR A 112 31.55 37.65 -0.74
C TYR A 112 31.97 36.24 -1.18
N ASN A 113 33.27 35.98 -1.41
CA ASN A 113 33.78 34.65 -1.67
C ASN A 113 33.64 33.74 -0.45
N ALA A 114 33.82 34.25 0.77
CA ALA A 114 33.57 33.47 1.98
C ALA A 114 32.09 33.12 2.16
N ASP A 115 31.17 34.06 1.78
CA ASP A 115 29.75 33.80 1.76
C ASP A 115 29.39 32.73 0.72
N LEU A 116 29.95 32.82 -0.48
CA LEU A 116 29.74 31.82 -1.52
C LEU A 116 30.23 30.43 -1.10
N SER A 117 31.41 30.36 -0.48
CA SER A 117 31.95 29.09 0.05
C SER A 117 31.03 28.44 1.10
N ARG A 118 30.40 29.26 1.96
CA ARG A 118 29.42 28.75 2.95
C ARG A 118 28.16 28.20 2.28
N LEU A 119 27.64 28.91 1.26
CA LEU A 119 26.48 28.44 0.51
C LEU A 119 26.76 27.15 -0.26
N VAL A 120 27.96 26.99 -0.84
CA VAL A 120 28.39 25.73 -1.46
C VAL A 120 28.43 24.60 -0.43
N GLY A 121 28.97 24.85 0.77
CA GLY A 121 28.94 23.89 1.87
C GLY A 121 27.52 23.50 2.31
N GLU A 122 26.59 24.46 2.31
CA GLU A 122 25.19 24.22 2.62
C GLU A 122 24.52 23.32 1.58
N VAL A 123 24.80 23.52 0.30
CA VAL A 123 24.35 22.62 -0.78
C VAL A 123 24.87 21.20 -0.56
N GLY A 124 26.16 21.06 -0.21
CA GLY A 124 26.77 19.77 0.11
C GLY A 124 26.06 19.06 1.27
N ASN A 125 25.73 19.79 2.31
CA ASN A 125 25.00 19.27 3.47
C ASN A 125 23.59 18.81 3.09
N PHE A 126 22.85 19.55 2.25
CA PHE A 126 21.53 19.11 1.76
C PHE A 126 21.64 17.81 0.96
N ILE A 127 22.65 17.67 0.09
CA ILE A 127 22.87 16.46 -0.69
C ILE A 127 23.13 15.26 0.22
N VAL A 128 24.05 15.40 1.19
CA VAL A 128 24.45 14.29 2.08
C VAL A 128 23.31 13.88 3.01
N ASN A 129 22.58 14.84 3.55
CA ASN A 129 21.52 14.61 4.54
C ASN A 129 20.18 14.18 3.91
N ALA A 130 20.01 14.21 2.58
CA ALA A 130 18.81 13.79 1.87
C ALA A 130 18.64 12.25 1.88
N THR A 131 18.75 11.63 3.05
CA THR A 131 18.68 10.19 3.23
C THR A 131 17.40 9.79 3.91
N PHE A 132 16.67 8.85 3.33
CA PHE A 132 15.48 8.22 3.91
C PHE A 132 15.62 6.70 3.83
N ASN A 133 15.46 6.02 4.97
CA ASN A 133 15.60 4.56 5.08
C ASN A 133 16.88 4.00 4.42
N GLY A 134 18.02 4.71 4.58
CA GLY A 134 19.31 4.33 4.02
C GLY A 134 19.49 4.61 2.52
N SER A 135 18.49 5.21 1.85
CA SER A 135 18.55 5.56 0.44
C SER A 135 18.60 7.07 0.24
N ASN A 136 19.46 7.53 -0.67
CA ASN A 136 19.61 8.93 -1.04
C ASN A 136 19.60 9.06 -2.57
N LEU A 137 18.61 9.75 -3.13
CA LEU A 137 18.46 9.91 -4.58
C LEU A 137 19.35 11.00 -5.18
N LEU A 138 20.09 11.77 -4.33
CA LEU A 138 20.95 12.89 -4.71
C LEU A 138 22.43 12.52 -4.79
N GLN A 139 22.80 11.29 -4.49
CA GLN A 139 24.21 10.83 -4.48
C GLN A 139 24.46 9.72 -5.50
N SER A 140 25.69 9.61 -5.99
CA SER A 140 26.14 8.70 -7.03
C SER A 140 26.04 7.20 -6.69
N ALA A 141 26.04 6.86 -5.41
CA ALA A 141 25.95 5.48 -4.92
C ALA A 141 24.49 4.97 -4.84
N ALA A 142 23.51 5.82 -5.11
CA ALA A 142 22.12 5.39 -5.11
C ALA A 142 21.85 4.53 -6.35
N ALA A 143 21.84 3.21 -6.15
CA ALA A 143 21.22 2.33 -7.14
C ALA A 143 19.79 2.85 -7.38
N PRO A 144 19.33 2.90 -8.63
CA PRO A 144 17.97 3.36 -8.93
C PRO A 144 16.99 2.54 -8.12
N ILE A 145 16.15 3.23 -7.34
CA ILE A 145 15.16 2.55 -6.48
C ILE A 145 14.08 1.99 -7.38
N GLN A 146 14.05 0.67 -7.48
CA GLN A 146 13.00 -0.05 -8.18
C GLN A 146 11.85 -0.32 -7.21
N VAL A 147 10.66 0.12 -7.58
CA VAL A 147 9.44 0.00 -6.78
C VAL A 147 8.47 -0.92 -7.49
N ILE A 148 7.98 -1.94 -6.79
CA ILE A 148 6.93 -2.81 -7.31
C ILE A 148 5.63 -2.01 -7.37
N ALA A 149 5.03 -1.91 -8.55
CA ALA A 149 3.83 -1.13 -8.80
C ALA A 149 2.53 -1.94 -8.65
N ASN A 150 2.57 -3.26 -8.91
CA ASN A 150 1.40 -4.12 -8.90
C ASN A 150 1.70 -5.55 -8.45
N VAL A 151 0.66 -6.34 -8.26
CA VAL A 151 0.75 -7.76 -7.85
C VAL A 151 1.47 -8.65 -8.88
N ALA A 152 1.47 -8.26 -10.16
CA ALA A 152 2.17 -8.98 -11.22
C ALA A 152 3.70 -8.74 -11.21
N GLY A 153 4.22 -7.94 -10.26
CA GLY A 153 5.65 -7.68 -10.12
C GLY A 153 6.19 -6.63 -11.10
N THR A 154 5.32 -5.88 -11.79
CA THR A 154 5.77 -4.76 -12.62
C THR A 154 6.43 -3.70 -11.75
N GLN A 155 7.61 -3.26 -12.16
CA GLN A 155 8.41 -2.27 -11.44
C GLN A 155 8.48 -0.95 -12.21
N PHE A 156 8.64 0.13 -11.49
CA PHE A 156 9.12 1.39 -12.05
C PHE A 156 10.29 1.91 -11.21
N THR A 157 11.15 2.67 -11.87
CA THR A 157 12.36 3.21 -11.29
C THR A 157 12.12 4.65 -10.87
N LEU A 158 12.51 5.01 -9.64
CA LEU A 158 12.57 6.40 -9.21
C LEU A 158 13.80 7.06 -9.82
N THR A 159 13.63 8.32 -10.26
CA THR A 159 14.72 9.10 -10.82
C THR A 159 15.74 9.43 -9.73
N SER A 160 16.98 9.01 -9.93
CA SER A 160 18.13 9.41 -9.11
C SER A 160 19.06 10.28 -9.93
N GLN A 161 19.69 11.27 -9.31
CA GLN A 161 20.65 12.17 -9.94
C GLN A 161 21.83 12.38 -9.00
N ASP A 162 23.03 12.10 -9.47
CA ASP A 162 24.24 12.46 -8.71
C ASP A 162 24.49 13.97 -8.76
N LEU A 163 23.85 14.67 -7.81
CA LEU A 163 24.07 16.11 -7.66
C LEU A 163 25.43 16.40 -6.99
N SER A 164 25.97 15.47 -6.21
CA SER A 164 27.28 15.63 -5.62
C SER A 164 28.38 15.72 -6.69
N ALA A 165 28.41 14.75 -7.63
CA ALA A 165 29.34 14.77 -8.74
C ALA A 165 29.04 15.91 -9.74
N SER A 166 27.75 16.19 -10.00
CA SER A 166 27.35 17.22 -10.99
C SER A 166 27.60 18.65 -10.50
N LEU A 167 27.45 18.92 -9.21
CA LEU A 167 27.55 20.27 -8.65
C LEU A 167 28.89 20.52 -7.93
N LEU A 168 29.42 19.52 -7.21
CA LEU A 168 30.53 19.68 -6.27
C LEU A 168 31.79 18.95 -6.67
N GLY A 169 31.75 17.99 -7.59
CA GLY A 169 32.88 17.09 -7.87
C GLY A 169 33.15 16.80 -9.34
N GLY A 170 34.33 16.21 -9.58
CA GLY A 170 34.62 15.48 -10.81
C GLY A 170 34.94 16.29 -12.07
N GLY A 171 35.77 17.31 -12.01
CA GLY A 171 36.29 17.98 -13.22
C GLY A 171 35.42 19.09 -13.82
N THR A 172 34.16 19.15 -13.44
CA THR A 172 33.22 20.24 -13.77
C THR A 172 32.60 20.77 -12.46
N ASN A 173 33.43 21.32 -11.57
CA ASN A 173 32.95 22.00 -10.36
C ASN A 173 32.05 23.17 -10.77
N LEU A 174 30.76 22.92 -10.96
CA LEU A 174 29.79 23.94 -11.37
C LEU A 174 29.59 24.98 -10.29
N LEU A 175 29.71 24.58 -9.01
CA LEU A 175 29.64 25.50 -7.87
C LEU A 175 31.06 25.94 -7.48
N THR A 176 31.50 27.02 -8.07
CA THR A 176 32.78 27.64 -7.75
C THR A 176 32.71 28.30 -6.34
N VAL A 177 33.67 27.99 -5.49
CA VAL A 177 33.74 28.51 -4.11
C VAL A 177 34.37 29.89 -4.01
N ALA A 178 35.06 30.35 -5.05
CA ALA A 178 35.69 31.67 -5.10
C ALA A 178 35.93 32.18 -6.52
N PHE A 179 35.70 33.47 -6.77
CA PHE A 179 36.01 34.13 -8.00
C PHE A 179 37.18 35.11 -7.80
N ALA A 180 38.22 34.96 -8.58
CA ALA A 180 39.43 35.82 -8.51
C ALA A 180 39.16 37.25 -8.95
N ASN A 181 38.25 37.47 -9.93
CA ASN A 181 37.91 38.75 -10.49
C ASN A 181 36.46 38.82 -11.01
N ALA A 182 36.02 40.01 -11.37
CA ALA A 182 34.66 40.27 -11.86
C ALA A 182 34.34 39.54 -13.17
N VAL A 183 35.32 39.39 -14.08
CA VAL A 183 35.15 38.69 -15.35
C VAL A 183 34.83 37.21 -15.15
N ALA A 184 35.52 36.57 -14.24
CA ALA A 184 35.28 35.16 -13.90
C ALA A 184 33.88 34.96 -13.30
N ALA A 185 33.45 35.85 -12.39
CA ALA A 185 32.10 35.85 -11.82
C ALA A 185 31.02 36.11 -12.89
N GLY A 186 31.26 37.08 -13.81
CA GLY A 186 30.36 37.36 -14.91
C GLY A 186 30.24 36.18 -15.91
N ALA A 187 31.34 35.48 -16.18
CA ALA A 187 31.33 34.28 -16.99
C ALA A 187 30.48 33.16 -16.41
N ALA A 188 30.52 32.96 -15.07
CA ALA A 188 29.68 31.97 -14.39
C ALA A 188 28.17 32.27 -14.47
N LEU A 189 27.79 33.55 -14.57
CA LEU A 189 26.40 34.01 -14.72
C LEU A 189 25.89 33.96 -16.15
N SER A 190 26.78 33.79 -17.16
CA SER A 190 26.35 33.69 -18.58
C SER A 190 25.41 32.50 -18.81
N ALA A 191 24.70 32.50 -19.93
CA ALA A 191 23.71 31.45 -20.27
C ALA A 191 24.29 30.03 -20.26
N ASN A 192 25.58 29.89 -20.59
CA ASN A 192 26.31 28.61 -20.56
C ASN A 192 27.32 28.56 -19.38
N GLY A 193 27.21 29.46 -18.43
CA GLY A 193 28.09 29.52 -17.28
C GLY A 193 27.76 28.43 -16.23
N SER A 194 28.71 28.24 -15.33
CA SER A 194 28.61 27.17 -14.32
C SER A 194 27.37 27.33 -13.45
N GLN A 195 27.00 28.55 -13.05
CA GLN A 195 25.84 28.87 -12.24
C GLN A 195 24.53 28.51 -12.97
N ALA A 196 24.38 28.96 -14.24
CA ALA A 196 23.18 28.67 -15.03
C ALA A 196 23.02 27.16 -15.30
N THR A 197 24.14 26.48 -15.57
CA THR A 197 24.14 25.02 -15.75
C THR A 197 23.73 24.29 -14.49
N ALA A 198 24.22 24.69 -13.31
CA ALA A 198 23.82 24.12 -12.02
C ALA A 198 22.31 24.29 -11.75
N GLU A 199 21.79 25.50 -11.99
CA GLU A 199 20.35 25.78 -11.87
C GLU A 199 19.51 24.91 -12.82
N SER A 200 19.96 24.73 -14.07
CA SER A 200 19.29 23.87 -15.07
C SER A 200 19.24 22.41 -14.64
N ILE A 201 20.35 21.86 -14.12
CA ILE A 201 20.44 20.48 -13.63
C ILE A 201 19.45 20.28 -12.47
N VAL A 202 19.46 21.17 -11.48
CA VAL A 202 18.56 21.05 -10.30
C VAL A 202 17.11 21.22 -10.71
N SER A 203 16.79 22.17 -11.63
CA SER A 203 15.43 22.36 -12.15
C SER A 203 14.91 21.14 -12.90
N THR A 204 15.75 20.51 -13.74
CA THR A 204 15.40 19.27 -14.45
C THR A 204 15.15 18.13 -13.46
N PHE A 205 15.99 18.00 -12.44
CA PHE A 205 15.84 16.99 -11.42
C PHE A 205 14.56 17.20 -10.59
N LEU A 206 14.26 18.44 -10.19
CA LEU A 206 12.99 18.79 -9.53
C LEU A 206 11.77 18.42 -10.36
N ASN A 207 11.80 18.67 -11.66
CA ASN A 207 10.71 18.28 -12.57
C ASN A 207 10.53 16.77 -12.61
N ASN A 208 11.62 16.00 -12.66
CA ASN A 208 11.59 14.54 -12.65
C ASN A 208 11.04 14.00 -11.32
N LEU A 209 11.54 14.49 -10.18
CA LEU A 209 11.05 14.10 -8.85
C LEU A 209 9.56 14.44 -8.67
N GLY A 210 9.12 15.60 -9.18
CA GLY A 210 7.72 16.00 -9.20
C GLY A 210 6.87 15.06 -10.07
N GLY A 211 7.40 14.61 -11.19
CA GLY A 211 6.81 13.60 -12.06
C GLY A 211 6.64 12.26 -11.35
N ASP A 212 7.71 11.78 -10.71
CA ASP A 212 7.71 10.54 -9.95
C ASP A 212 6.76 10.61 -8.74
N SER A 213 6.68 11.75 -8.04
CA SER A 213 5.72 11.98 -6.96
C SER A 213 4.28 11.80 -7.42
N ARG A 214 3.90 12.43 -8.53
CA ARG A 214 2.55 12.27 -9.11
C ARG A 214 2.27 10.84 -9.53
N ARG A 215 3.25 10.16 -10.14
CA ARG A 215 3.14 8.75 -10.54
C ARG A 215 2.93 7.83 -9.35
N LEU A 216 3.68 8.02 -8.26
CA LEU A 216 3.54 7.25 -7.01
C LEU A 216 2.15 7.44 -6.40
N VAL A 217 1.66 8.70 -6.31
CA VAL A 217 0.33 9.00 -5.78
C VAL A 217 -0.77 8.33 -6.61
N ASN A 218 -0.68 8.43 -7.95
CA ASN A 218 -1.66 7.80 -8.84
C ASN A 218 -1.66 6.28 -8.69
N GLN A 219 -0.48 5.66 -8.56
CA GLN A 219 -0.37 4.21 -8.38
C GLN A 219 -0.95 3.76 -7.03
N VAL A 220 -0.68 4.49 -5.94
CA VAL A 220 -1.28 4.20 -4.62
C VAL A 220 -2.80 4.29 -4.68
N ASN A 221 -3.34 5.33 -5.31
CA ASN A 221 -4.79 5.52 -5.46
C ASN A 221 -5.42 4.40 -6.30
N PHE A 222 -4.76 4.01 -7.39
CA PHE A 222 -5.21 2.89 -8.23
C PHE A 222 -5.22 1.56 -7.45
N ASN A 223 -4.14 1.26 -6.73
CA ASN A 223 -4.06 0.05 -5.92
C ASN A 223 -5.08 0.05 -4.78
N ALA A 224 -5.37 1.21 -4.18
CA ALA A 224 -6.42 1.33 -3.16
C ALA A 224 -7.81 1.06 -3.74
N ALA A 225 -8.09 1.51 -4.97
CA ALA A 225 -9.33 1.20 -5.65
C ALA A 225 -9.45 -0.31 -5.98
N LEU A 226 -8.36 -0.94 -6.43
CA LEU A 226 -8.31 -2.39 -6.66
C LEU A 226 -8.52 -3.18 -5.36
N LEU A 227 -7.91 -2.73 -4.26
CA LEU A 227 -8.06 -3.34 -2.94
C LEU A 227 -9.54 -3.34 -2.52
N LYS A 228 -10.20 -2.17 -2.61
CA LYS A 228 -11.61 -2.02 -2.29
C LYS A 228 -12.49 -2.93 -3.16
N ALA A 229 -12.26 -2.96 -4.47
CA ALA A 229 -12.99 -3.84 -5.38
C ALA A 229 -12.78 -5.33 -5.07
N SER A 230 -11.56 -5.71 -4.66
CA SER A 230 -11.23 -7.09 -4.27
C SER A 230 -11.90 -7.48 -2.95
N GLU A 231 -11.97 -6.57 -1.97
CA GLU A 231 -12.68 -6.79 -0.70
C GLU A 231 -14.19 -6.94 -0.94
N GLU A 232 -14.77 -6.10 -1.78
CA GLU A 232 -16.18 -6.18 -2.16
C GLU A 232 -16.49 -7.49 -2.90
N ALA A 233 -15.66 -7.87 -3.88
CA ALA A 233 -15.80 -9.14 -4.58
C ALA A 233 -15.65 -10.35 -3.64
N LEU A 234 -14.74 -10.29 -2.67
CA LEU A 234 -14.59 -11.31 -1.64
C LEU A 234 -15.87 -11.43 -0.81
N GLY A 235 -16.44 -10.31 -0.35
CA GLY A 235 -17.69 -10.28 0.40
C GLY A 235 -18.84 -10.93 -0.35
N PHE A 236 -19.03 -10.65 -1.63
CA PHE A 236 -20.06 -11.29 -2.46
C PHE A 236 -19.92 -12.82 -2.54
N ILE A 237 -18.68 -13.33 -2.47
CA ILE A 237 -18.42 -14.77 -2.54
C ILE A 237 -18.61 -15.45 -1.20
N VAL A 238 -18.13 -14.83 -0.09
CA VAL A 238 -18.01 -15.53 1.19
C VAL A 238 -18.99 -15.08 2.25
N ASP A 239 -19.56 -13.87 2.19
CA ASP A 239 -20.40 -13.32 3.25
C ASP A 239 -21.79 -13.97 3.28
N ALA A 240 -22.36 -14.08 4.46
CA ALA A 240 -23.71 -14.56 4.70
C ALA A 240 -24.68 -13.37 4.89
N ASP A 241 -25.88 -13.51 4.35
CA ASP A 241 -27.02 -12.64 4.71
C ASP A 241 -27.51 -13.02 6.10
N LEU A 242 -27.04 -12.29 7.12
CA LEU A 242 -27.35 -12.57 8.52
C LEU A 242 -28.84 -12.46 8.83
N ALA A 243 -29.63 -11.62 8.13
CA ALA A 243 -31.06 -11.50 8.34
C ALA A 243 -31.77 -12.79 7.90
N LYS A 244 -31.41 -13.30 6.72
CA LYS A 244 -31.92 -14.57 6.18
C LYS A 244 -31.49 -15.77 7.02
N GLU A 245 -30.21 -15.84 7.39
CA GLU A 245 -29.69 -16.98 8.20
C GLU A 245 -30.27 -16.96 9.64
N SER A 246 -30.50 -15.81 10.26
CA SER A 246 -31.15 -15.70 11.56
C SER A 246 -32.61 -16.17 11.52
N SER A 247 -33.37 -15.80 10.49
CA SER A 247 -34.72 -16.29 10.28
C SER A 247 -34.75 -17.81 10.08
N ARG A 248 -33.77 -18.34 9.33
CA ARG A 248 -33.61 -19.79 9.12
C ARG A 248 -33.23 -20.50 10.40
N LEU A 249 -32.38 -19.91 11.24
CA LEU A 249 -32.02 -20.43 12.55
C LEU A 249 -33.25 -20.63 13.44
N GLN A 250 -34.10 -19.58 13.55
CA GLN A 250 -35.33 -19.66 14.33
C GLN A 250 -36.28 -20.75 13.80
N SER A 251 -36.44 -20.83 12.48
CA SER A 251 -37.27 -21.87 11.85
C SER A 251 -36.75 -23.29 12.17
N LEU A 252 -35.43 -23.49 12.09
CA LEU A 252 -34.81 -24.79 12.39
C LEU A 252 -34.90 -25.15 13.88
N GLN A 253 -34.80 -24.18 14.80
CA GLN A 253 -35.03 -24.40 16.22
C GLN A 253 -36.45 -24.87 16.51
N ILE A 254 -37.46 -24.25 15.90
CA ILE A 254 -38.84 -24.68 15.99
C ILE A 254 -39.02 -26.09 15.41
N ARG A 255 -38.42 -26.38 14.23
CA ARG A 255 -38.48 -27.72 13.63
C ARG A 255 -37.79 -28.78 14.50
N GLN A 256 -36.71 -28.45 15.19
CA GLN A 256 -36.04 -29.34 16.13
C GLN A 256 -36.98 -29.70 17.30
N GLN A 257 -37.64 -28.68 17.88
CA GLN A 257 -38.60 -28.90 18.96
C GLN A 257 -39.80 -29.77 18.52
N LEU A 258 -40.33 -29.50 17.34
CA LEU A 258 -41.41 -30.32 16.74
C LEU A 258 -40.93 -31.74 16.42
N GLY A 259 -39.69 -31.89 15.94
CA GLY A 259 -39.07 -33.19 15.66
C GLY A 259 -38.91 -34.07 16.90
N THR A 260 -38.49 -33.49 18.02
CA THR A 260 -38.40 -34.22 19.28
C THR A 260 -39.79 -34.63 19.78
N GLN A 261 -40.82 -33.78 19.65
CA GLN A 261 -42.18 -34.14 20.00
C GLN A 261 -42.74 -35.26 19.08
N THR A 262 -42.52 -35.15 17.77
CA THR A 262 -42.94 -36.17 16.81
C THR A 262 -42.28 -37.52 17.07
N LEU A 263 -40.99 -37.51 17.43
CA LEU A 263 -40.27 -38.73 17.86
C LEU A 263 -40.88 -39.34 19.13
N GLY A 264 -41.24 -38.50 20.12
CA GLY A 264 -41.94 -38.93 21.33
C GLY A 264 -43.29 -39.62 21.01
N ILE A 265 -44.11 -38.99 20.15
CA ILE A 265 -45.41 -39.57 19.73
C ILE A 265 -45.19 -40.87 18.93
N ALA A 266 -44.21 -40.92 18.02
CA ALA A 266 -43.89 -42.11 17.25
C ALA A 266 -43.46 -43.31 18.16
N ASN A 267 -42.76 -43.03 19.26
CA ASN A 267 -42.34 -44.04 20.21
C ASN A 267 -43.48 -44.52 21.10
N GLN A 268 -44.56 -43.73 21.32
CA GLN A 268 -45.74 -44.15 22.10
C GLN A 268 -46.66 -45.06 21.27
N SER A 269 -46.69 -44.98 19.95
CA SER A 269 -47.54 -45.79 19.09
C SER A 269 -47.44 -47.31 19.29
N PRO A 270 -46.27 -47.95 19.45
CA PRO A 270 -46.15 -49.36 19.78
C PRO A 270 -46.65 -49.71 21.19
N GLN A 271 -46.55 -48.78 22.15
CA GLN A 271 -46.97 -49.02 23.53
C GLN A 271 -48.49 -49.13 23.65
N THR A 272 -49.25 -48.35 22.85
CA THR A 272 -50.72 -48.48 22.82
C THR A 272 -51.17 -49.82 22.24
N LEU A 273 -50.42 -50.39 21.29
CA LEU A 273 -50.68 -51.71 20.73
C LEU A 273 -50.40 -52.82 21.79
N LEU A 274 -49.33 -52.72 22.56
CA LEU A 274 -49.03 -53.65 23.66
C LEU A 274 -50.07 -53.57 24.78
N GLY A 275 -50.67 -52.39 25.02
CA GLY A 275 -51.75 -52.22 26.00
C GLY A 275 -53.10 -52.91 25.62
N LEU A 276 -53.27 -53.18 24.29
CA LEU A 276 -54.45 -53.91 23.82
C LEU A 276 -54.32 -55.44 23.95
N PHE A 277 -53.12 -55.92 24.20
CA PHE A 277 -52.83 -57.36 24.37
C PHE A 277 -52.58 -57.76 25.88
N ARG A 278 -52.82 -56.84 26.78
CA ARG A 278 -52.92 -57.09 28.23
C ARG A 278 -54.38 -57.03 28.66
#